data_4e48763c249daaca68b98be3ffa418e5
#
_entry.id   4e48763c249daaca68b98be3ffa418e5
#
_cell.length_a   1.000
_cell.length_b   1.000
_cell.length_c   1.000
_cell.angle_alpha   90.00
_cell.angle_beta   90.00
_cell.angle_gamma   90.00
#
_symmetry.space_group_name_H-M   'P 1'
#
loop_
_entity.id
_entity.type
_entity.pdbx_description
1 polymer ?
#
loop_
_entity_poly.entity_id
_entity_poly.type
_entity_poly.pdbx_seq_one_letter_code
_entity_poly.pdbx_strand_id
1 'polypeptide(L)'
;MMEVLKQFRKKNNNFLKVFFLFSLIFFCTLQISLAKVFSDFLEINGSFAQGGLLFGKTNSKNKVFFNNKKIFVNDSGDFVLAIGRDEKLENLILIEGPKKKETHKIKISKRKYKIQRIDGLPKNKVTPSKEELKRIKK
;
A
#
# COMPACT_ATOMS: atom_id res chain seq x y z
N MET A 1 26.59 -48.08 33.52
CA MET A 1 27.15 -46.86 32.86
C MET A 1 26.61 -46.68 31.43
N MET A 2 26.46 -47.71 30.60
CA MET A 2 25.95 -47.57 29.20
C MET A 2 24.47 -47.16 29.07
N GLU A 3 23.60 -47.56 29.98
CA GLU A 3 22.16 -47.22 29.95
C GLU A 3 21.90 -45.71 30.19
N VAL A 4 22.65 -45.11 31.12
CA VAL A 4 22.54 -43.66 31.44
C VAL A 4 22.95 -42.81 30.25
N LEU A 5 23.96 -43.20 29.51
CA LEU A 5 24.41 -42.50 28.28
C LEU A 5 23.36 -42.57 27.14
N LYS A 6 22.64 -43.70 27.01
CA LYS A 6 21.55 -43.86 26.04
C LYS A 6 20.36 -42.96 26.39
N GLN A 7 20.01 -42.81 27.67
CA GLN A 7 18.94 -41.92 28.11
C GLN A 7 19.29 -40.44 27.87
N PHE A 8 20.53 -40.01 28.15
CA PHE A 8 21.00 -38.65 27.85
C PHE A 8 20.96 -38.35 26.35
N ARG A 9 21.39 -39.29 25.52
CA ARG A 9 21.35 -39.13 24.05
C ARG A 9 19.92 -39.02 23.50
N LYS A 10 18.99 -39.81 24.06
CA LYS A 10 17.57 -39.79 23.68
C LYS A 10 16.87 -38.47 24.10
N LYS A 11 17.22 -37.95 25.28
CA LYS A 11 16.69 -36.66 25.78
C LYS A 11 17.17 -35.48 24.95
N ASN A 12 18.44 -35.50 24.53
CA ASN A 12 19.02 -34.41 23.69
C ASN A 12 18.44 -34.41 22.29
N ASN A 13 18.16 -35.57 21.70
CA ASN A 13 17.51 -35.64 20.36
C ASN A 13 16.08 -35.10 20.36
N ASN A 14 15.33 -35.28 21.45
CA ASN A 14 13.97 -34.71 21.55
C ASN A 14 14.00 -33.21 21.73
N PHE A 15 14.95 -32.68 22.51
CA PHE A 15 15.16 -31.24 22.66
C PHE A 15 15.52 -30.56 21.33
N LEU A 16 16.43 -31.21 20.57
CA LEU A 16 16.82 -30.73 19.24
C LEU A 16 15.64 -30.70 18.26
N LYS A 17 14.80 -31.74 18.30
CA LYS A 17 13.58 -31.80 17.45
C LYS A 17 12.57 -30.72 17.79
N VAL A 18 12.33 -30.48 19.09
CA VAL A 18 11.42 -29.43 19.58
C VAL A 18 11.96 -28.04 19.21
N PHE A 19 13.26 -27.82 19.34
CA PHE A 19 13.90 -26.56 18.95
C PHE A 19 13.79 -26.31 17.44
N PHE A 20 14.00 -27.35 16.63
CA PHE A 20 13.84 -27.25 15.17
C PHE A 20 12.38 -26.98 14.76
N LEU A 21 11.42 -27.59 15.46
CA LEU A 21 9.99 -27.35 15.23
C LEU A 21 9.60 -25.90 15.57
N PHE A 22 10.10 -25.40 16.70
CA PHE A 22 9.87 -24.00 17.12
C PHE A 22 10.52 -22.99 16.16
N SER A 23 11.73 -23.29 15.68
CA SER A 23 12.41 -22.48 14.66
C SER A 23 11.66 -22.46 13.33
N LEU A 24 11.08 -23.59 12.92
CA LEU A 24 10.29 -23.69 11.69
C LEU A 24 8.98 -22.88 11.80
N ILE A 25 8.29 -22.95 12.96
CA ILE A 25 7.08 -22.19 13.24
C ILE A 25 7.40 -20.69 13.28
N PHE A 26 8.49 -20.29 13.92
CA PHE A 26 8.94 -18.89 14.00
C PHE A 26 9.28 -18.33 12.61
N PHE A 27 9.93 -19.13 11.75
CA PHE A 27 10.23 -18.72 10.37
C PHE A 27 8.96 -18.58 9.49
N CYS A 28 7.94 -19.41 9.76
CA CYS A 28 6.65 -19.32 9.05
C CYS A 28 5.84 -18.07 9.41
N THR A 29 6.00 -17.52 10.63
CA THR A 29 5.27 -16.31 11.07
C THR A 29 5.90 -14.99 10.60
N LEU A 30 7.12 -15.02 10.05
CA LEU A 30 7.81 -13.83 9.52
C LEU A 30 7.40 -13.46 8.08
N GLN A 31 6.43 -14.12 7.50
CA GLN A 31 5.81 -13.71 6.24
C GLN A 31 4.97 -12.46 6.47
N ILE A 32 5.63 -11.29 6.60
CA ILE A 32 4.95 -9.99 6.53
C ILE A 32 4.35 -9.92 5.14
N SER A 33 3.06 -10.17 5.07
CA SER A 33 2.27 -10.09 3.86
C SER A 33 2.25 -8.63 3.41
N LEU A 34 3.14 -8.27 2.49
CA LEU A 34 2.94 -7.11 1.63
C LEU A 34 1.60 -7.36 0.93
N ALA A 35 0.58 -6.58 1.31
CA ALA A 35 -0.74 -6.71 0.73
C ALA A 35 -0.68 -6.47 -0.77
N LYS A 36 -0.55 -7.56 -1.52
CA LYS A 36 -0.54 -7.58 -2.97
C LYS A 36 -1.92 -8.03 -3.41
N VAL A 37 -2.72 -7.12 -3.95
CA VAL A 37 -3.95 -7.49 -4.64
C VAL A 37 -3.56 -8.03 -6.00
N PHE A 38 -3.62 -9.35 -6.13
CA PHE A 38 -3.25 -10.05 -7.35
C PHE A 38 -4.48 -10.75 -7.93
N SER A 39 -4.78 -10.44 -9.19
CA SER A 39 -5.63 -11.26 -10.06
C SER A 39 -4.93 -11.34 -11.43
N ASP A 40 -5.23 -12.34 -12.25
CA ASP A 40 -4.72 -12.42 -13.62
C ASP A 40 -5.03 -11.17 -14.47
N PHE A 41 -5.88 -10.30 -13.95
CA PHE A 41 -6.39 -9.12 -14.60
C PHE A 41 -5.83 -7.80 -14.02
N LEU A 42 -5.31 -7.82 -12.79
CA LEU A 42 -4.81 -6.66 -12.06
C LEU A 42 -3.72 -7.02 -11.08
N GLU A 43 -2.60 -6.32 -11.15
CA GLU A 43 -1.57 -6.29 -10.12
C GLU A 43 -1.46 -4.88 -9.55
N ILE A 44 -1.45 -4.73 -8.21
CA ILE A 44 -1.28 -3.43 -7.54
C ILE A 44 -0.28 -3.57 -6.41
N ASN A 45 0.70 -2.67 -6.40
CA ASN A 45 1.74 -2.55 -5.37
C ASN A 45 1.82 -1.10 -4.88
N GLY A 46 2.32 -0.86 -3.67
CA GLY A 46 2.57 0.48 -3.16
C GLY A 46 2.04 0.74 -1.77
N SER A 47 1.82 2.00 -1.44
CA SER A 47 1.38 2.44 -0.11
C SER A 47 -0.14 2.57 -0.05
N PHE A 48 -0.81 1.61 0.57
CA PHE A 48 -2.26 1.62 0.80
C PHE A 48 -2.62 2.51 2.00
N ALA A 49 -2.28 3.78 1.93
CA ALA A 49 -2.54 4.78 2.96
C ALA A 49 -2.97 6.12 2.34
N GLN A 50 -3.67 6.95 3.09
CA GLN A 50 -3.99 8.31 2.68
C GLN A 50 -2.71 9.08 2.31
N GLY A 51 -2.71 9.78 1.17
CA GLY A 51 -1.53 10.45 0.60
C GLY A 51 -0.48 9.48 0.05
N GLY A 52 -0.81 8.21 -0.16
CA GLY A 52 0.06 7.20 -0.76
C GLY A 52 -0.02 7.14 -2.27
N LEU A 53 0.92 6.41 -2.87
CA LEU A 53 0.93 6.07 -4.29
C LEU A 53 0.81 4.57 -4.46
N LEU A 54 -0.02 4.15 -5.42
CA LEU A 54 -0.15 2.78 -5.87
C LEU A 54 0.30 2.69 -7.32
N PHE A 55 1.05 1.65 -7.61
CA PHE A 55 1.50 1.29 -8.95
C PHE A 55 0.75 0.04 -9.36
N GLY A 56 0.06 0.11 -10.48
CA GLY A 56 -0.73 -0.99 -10.97
C GLY A 56 -0.29 -1.45 -12.35
N LYS A 57 -0.55 -2.71 -12.65
CA LYS A 57 -0.36 -3.30 -13.96
C LYS A 57 -1.59 -4.09 -14.37
N THR A 58 -2.01 -3.91 -15.62
CA THR A 58 -3.12 -4.61 -16.24
C THR A 58 -2.83 -4.80 -17.73
N ASN A 59 -3.76 -5.37 -18.48
CA ASN A 59 -3.59 -5.40 -19.94
C ASN A 59 -3.75 -3.98 -20.52
N SER A 60 -2.92 -3.62 -21.51
CA SER A 60 -2.93 -2.29 -22.16
C SER A 60 -4.28 -1.91 -22.82
N LYS A 61 -5.09 -2.91 -23.16
CA LYS A 61 -6.44 -2.69 -23.74
C LYS A 61 -7.51 -2.43 -22.68
N ASN A 62 -7.19 -2.57 -21.39
CA ASN A 62 -8.12 -2.36 -20.31
C ASN A 62 -8.23 -0.89 -19.95
N LYS A 63 -9.43 -0.48 -19.52
CA LYS A 63 -9.67 0.82 -18.91
C LYS A 63 -9.73 0.66 -17.41
N VAL A 64 -9.03 1.51 -16.67
CA VAL A 64 -9.00 1.51 -15.22
C VAL A 64 -9.72 2.73 -14.68
N PHE A 65 -10.56 2.52 -13.67
CA PHE A 65 -11.27 3.60 -12.97
C PHE A 65 -11.06 3.45 -11.47
N PHE A 66 -10.80 4.56 -10.80
CA PHE A 66 -10.73 4.65 -9.35
C PHE A 66 -11.87 5.55 -8.86
N ASN A 67 -12.78 5.02 -8.05
CA ASN A 67 -13.97 5.73 -7.58
C ASN A 67 -14.68 6.48 -8.73
N ASN A 68 -14.92 5.80 -9.85
CA ASN A 68 -15.51 6.33 -11.08
C ASN A 68 -14.67 7.36 -11.88
N LYS A 69 -13.45 7.68 -11.43
CA LYS A 69 -12.52 8.52 -12.20
C LYS A 69 -11.62 7.64 -13.06
N LYS A 70 -11.58 7.93 -14.36
CA LYS A 70 -10.71 7.21 -15.30
C LYS A 70 -9.25 7.49 -14.98
N ILE A 71 -8.44 6.43 -14.90
CA ILE A 71 -7.00 6.47 -14.73
C ILE A 71 -6.32 6.20 -16.08
N PHE A 72 -5.24 6.93 -16.34
CA PHE A 72 -4.43 6.69 -17.53
C PHE A 72 -3.67 5.37 -17.38
N VAL A 73 -3.72 4.54 -18.42
CA VAL A 73 -2.96 3.29 -18.55
C VAL A 73 -2.06 3.45 -19.77
N ASN A 74 -0.78 3.16 -19.64
CA ASN A 74 0.18 3.24 -20.75
C ASN A 74 0.08 2.02 -21.67
N ASP A 75 0.86 2.03 -22.76
CA ASP A 75 0.87 0.94 -23.74
C ASP A 75 1.42 -0.37 -23.22
N SER A 76 2.19 -0.34 -22.12
CA SER A 76 2.67 -1.52 -21.38
C SER A 76 1.66 -2.07 -20.36
N GLY A 77 0.53 -1.37 -20.16
CA GLY A 77 -0.49 -1.73 -19.20
C GLY A 77 -0.23 -1.22 -17.79
N ASP A 78 0.79 -0.37 -17.60
CA ASP A 78 1.11 0.18 -16.29
C ASP A 78 0.30 1.45 -16.02
N PHE A 79 -0.07 1.67 -14.76
CA PHE A 79 -0.74 2.88 -14.31
C PHE A 79 -0.31 3.27 -12.90
N VAL A 80 -0.49 4.54 -12.57
CA VAL A 80 -0.22 5.10 -11.25
C VAL A 80 -1.49 5.70 -10.68
N LEU A 81 -1.76 5.40 -9.42
CA LEU A 81 -2.90 5.90 -8.68
C LEU A 81 -2.43 6.66 -7.45
N ALA A 82 -2.73 7.94 -7.37
CA ALA A 82 -2.50 8.75 -6.18
C ALA A 82 -3.72 8.70 -5.26
N ILE A 83 -3.51 8.30 -4.02
CA ILE A 83 -4.55 8.31 -2.99
C ILE A 83 -4.59 9.71 -2.37
N GLY A 84 -5.75 10.36 -2.40
CA GLY A 84 -5.95 11.66 -1.79
C GLY A 84 -5.63 11.68 -0.29
N ARG A 85 -5.27 12.86 0.24
CA ARG A 85 -5.00 13.06 1.67
C ARG A 85 -6.20 12.68 2.55
N ASP A 86 -7.40 13.03 2.09
CA ASP A 86 -8.65 12.84 2.82
C ASP A 86 -9.55 11.80 2.14
N GLU A 87 -8.93 10.88 1.36
CA GLU A 87 -9.65 9.81 0.66
C GLU A 87 -10.34 8.86 1.66
N LYS A 88 -11.47 8.29 1.25
CA LYS A 88 -12.22 7.31 2.04
C LYS A 88 -11.36 6.08 2.32
N LEU A 89 -11.59 5.39 3.46
CA LEU A 89 -10.82 4.20 3.82
C LEU A 89 -11.16 2.97 2.95
N GLU A 90 -12.34 2.96 2.34
CA GLU A 90 -12.76 1.93 1.38
C GLU A 90 -12.98 2.56 0.02
N ASN A 91 -12.34 2.01 -0.99
CA ASN A 91 -12.35 2.52 -2.36
C ASN A 91 -12.56 1.38 -3.35
N LEU A 92 -12.98 1.75 -4.55
CA LEU A 92 -13.25 0.80 -5.64
C LEU A 92 -12.31 1.07 -6.81
N ILE A 93 -11.68 0.00 -7.30
CA ILE A 93 -11.00 -0.01 -8.58
C ILE A 93 -11.82 -0.86 -9.52
N LEU A 94 -12.25 -0.26 -10.61
CA LEU A 94 -12.96 -0.93 -11.67
C LEU A 94 -12.05 -1.07 -12.88
N ILE A 95 -11.97 -2.27 -13.44
CA ILE A 95 -11.22 -2.58 -14.64
C ILE A 95 -12.19 -3.09 -15.69
N GLU A 96 -12.23 -2.42 -16.80
CA GLU A 96 -13.02 -2.79 -17.96
C GLU A 96 -12.11 -3.26 -19.09
N GLY A 97 -12.12 -4.54 -19.34
CA GLY A 97 -11.48 -5.15 -20.49
C GLY A 97 -12.46 -5.44 -21.63
N PRO A 98 -11.97 -5.89 -22.79
CA PRO A 98 -12.80 -6.17 -23.97
C PRO A 98 -13.88 -7.25 -23.75
N LYS A 99 -13.60 -8.20 -22.85
CA LYS A 99 -14.48 -9.37 -22.61
C LYS A 99 -14.96 -9.47 -21.16
N LYS A 100 -14.33 -8.74 -20.23
CA LYS A 100 -14.57 -8.91 -18.80
C LYS A 100 -14.49 -7.56 -18.09
N LYS A 101 -15.33 -7.42 -17.06
CA LYS A 101 -15.33 -6.28 -16.17
C LYS A 101 -15.16 -6.78 -14.74
N GLU A 102 -14.21 -6.23 -14.00
CA GLU A 102 -13.92 -6.60 -12.62
C GLU A 102 -13.92 -5.39 -11.72
N THR A 103 -14.44 -5.57 -10.50
CA THR A 103 -14.43 -4.54 -9.45
C THR A 103 -13.68 -5.06 -8.24
N HIS A 104 -12.65 -4.35 -7.83
CA HIS A 104 -11.83 -4.68 -6.66
C HIS A 104 -12.06 -3.64 -5.57
N LYS A 105 -12.41 -4.11 -4.37
CA LYS A 105 -12.47 -3.28 -3.17
C LYS A 105 -11.07 -3.20 -2.56
N ILE A 106 -10.56 -1.99 -2.36
CA ILE A 106 -9.31 -1.76 -1.66
C ILE A 106 -9.54 -1.01 -0.36
N LYS A 107 -8.83 -1.42 0.68
CA LYS A 107 -8.83 -0.73 1.98
C LYS A 107 -7.53 0.03 2.13
N ILE A 108 -7.62 1.30 2.52
CA ILE A 108 -6.46 2.15 2.79
C ILE A 108 -6.44 2.53 4.27
N SER A 109 -5.25 2.72 4.81
CA SER A 109 -5.06 3.16 6.18
C SER A 109 -5.13 4.67 6.32
N LYS A 110 -5.64 5.13 7.46
CA LYS A 110 -5.64 6.56 7.82
C LYS A 110 -4.22 7.01 8.17
N ARG A 111 -3.78 8.12 7.59
CA ARG A 111 -2.47 8.71 7.88
C ARG A 111 -2.60 9.85 8.89
N LYS A 112 -1.73 9.87 9.90
CA LYS A 112 -1.58 11.00 10.81
C LYS A 112 -0.58 11.99 10.22
N TYR A 113 -0.99 13.23 10.02
CA TYR A 113 -0.14 14.29 9.51
C TYR A 113 0.34 15.17 10.67
N LYS A 114 1.62 15.55 10.67
CA LYS A 114 2.11 16.63 11.53
C LYS A 114 1.60 17.96 10.98
N ILE A 115 0.72 18.62 11.72
CA ILE A 115 0.21 19.93 11.36
C ILE A 115 1.11 20.95 12.05
N GLN A 116 1.76 21.81 11.25
CA GLN A 116 2.45 23.00 11.76
C GLN A 116 1.50 24.17 11.65
N ARG A 117 1.30 24.87 12.77
CA ARG A 117 0.54 26.11 12.82
C ARG A 117 1.52 27.26 12.98
N ILE A 118 1.46 28.22 12.08
CA ILE A 118 2.27 29.44 12.12
C ILE A 118 1.31 30.59 12.44
N ASP A 119 1.44 31.15 13.64
CA ASP A 119 0.66 32.29 14.09
C ASP A 119 1.54 33.55 14.05
N GLY A 120 0.91 34.73 14.01
CA GLY A 120 1.61 36.03 14.09
C GLY A 120 2.23 36.52 12.79
N LEU A 121 1.86 35.95 11.63
CA LEU A 121 2.29 36.50 10.34
C LEU A 121 1.69 37.90 10.11
N PRO A 122 2.51 38.91 9.74
CA PRO A 122 2.00 40.23 9.36
C PRO A 122 1.01 40.11 8.19
N LYS A 123 -0.08 40.86 8.24
CA LYS A 123 -1.17 40.84 7.24
C LYS A 123 -0.67 41.06 5.81
N ASN A 124 0.34 41.91 5.61
CA ASN A 124 0.95 42.17 4.30
C ASN A 124 1.72 40.95 3.70
N LYS A 125 2.05 39.95 4.51
CA LYS A 125 2.66 38.69 4.03
C LYS A 125 1.65 37.62 3.66
N VAL A 126 0.40 37.79 4.10
CA VAL A 126 -0.68 36.79 3.90
C VAL A 126 -1.66 37.25 2.82
N THR A 127 -1.90 38.57 2.73
CA THR A 127 -2.84 39.16 1.75
C THR A 127 -2.07 40.09 0.81
N PRO A 128 -2.00 39.75 -0.50
CA PRO A 128 -1.33 40.61 -1.47
C PRO A 128 -1.93 42.02 -1.51
N SER A 129 -1.10 43.03 -1.70
CA SER A 129 -1.55 44.42 -1.93
C SER A 129 -2.32 44.56 -3.24
N LYS A 130 -3.05 45.64 -3.41
CA LYS A 130 -3.78 45.94 -4.67
C LYS A 130 -2.84 46.01 -5.89
N GLU A 131 -1.63 46.50 -5.71
CA GLU A 131 -0.60 46.60 -6.75
C GLU A 131 -0.09 45.20 -7.12
N GLU A 132 0.15 44.31 -6.13
CA GLU A 132 0.56 42.93 -6.36
C GLU A 132 -0.53 42.14 -7.07
N LEU A 133 -1.80 42.33 -6.69
CA LEU A 133 -2.94 41.69 -7.36
C LEU A 133 -3.06 42.12 -8.83
N LYS A 134 -2.74 43.40 -9.17
CA LYS A 134 -2.70 43.86 -10.56
C LYS A 134 -1.60 43.17 -11.38
N ARG A 135 -0.45 42.89 -10.76
CA ARG A 135 0.64 42.13 -11.42
C ARG A 135 0.32 40.67 -11.66
N ILE A 136 -0.37 40.04 -10.72
CA ILE A 136 -0.77 38.61 -10.82
C ILE A 136 -1.83 38.39 -11.90
N LYS A 137 -2.70 39.42 -12.17
CA LYS A 137 -3.76 39.33 -13.16
C LYS A 137 -3.34 39.62 -14.61
N LYS A 138 -2.06 39.94 -14.85
CA LYS A 138 -1.47 40.06 -16.18
C LYS A 138 -0.96 38.73 -16.69
#